data_0f2a6114d1e73282c66e0d9b79db2fcb
#
_entry.id   0f2a6114d1e73282c66e0d9b79db2fcb
#
_cell.length_a   1.000
_cell.length_b   1.000
_cell.length_c   1.000
_cell.angle_alpha   90.00
_cell.angle_beta   90.00
_cell.angle_gamma   90.00
#
_symmetry.space_group_name_H-M   'P 1'
#
loop_
_entity.id
_entity.type
_entity.pdbx_description
1 polymer ?
#
loop_
_entity_poly.entity_id
_entity_poly.type
_entity_poly.pdbx_seq_one_letter_code
_entity_poly.pdbx_strand_id
1 'polypeptide(L)'
;MILKSLVLAILVFLAWLAFSLGGALLNPALGSSLGSRFAEWARAHGASSIVNWSENEWYSHHSPPIGGALPRNAITVPSSSSSVATTQVPHLPTPAAIVPFASPAIPGEGEWSAVGRTVDGVPALYVTTLRPDAVHTSYVVGVAWMDMKLLSARLYSGSWIPGGGPYPFTAPVRSAQARTLVAAFNAGFLMNSANGGYYTNNKMEVPLRVGAASFVVYRNGTANVVAWGPSMKVTSNVVSVRQNLDLLVNDAKPVAGLNANDTIQWGATLGNSVYVWRSGLGVTSDGALVYVGGPGLNITDLANLLVRAGAVRAMELDINTDWVNYSYYAPSPLGLAGAANGRQLLNAMTGTPARYFESWWARDFITVSARKR
;
A
#
# COMPACT_ATOMS: atom_id res chain seq x y z
N MET A 1 1.37 44.96 -34.69
CA MET A 1 0.27 44.34 -33.87
C MET A 1 0.56 42.89 -33.52
N ILE A 2 0.86 41.99 -34.44
CA ILE A 2 1.07 40.54 -34.22
C ILE A 2 2.13 40.24 -33.16
N LEU A 3 3.30 40.89 -33.19
CA LEU A 3 4.36 40.64 -32.22
C LEU A 3 3.97 41.02 -30.78
N LYS A 4 3.24 42.12 -30.57
CA LYS A 4 2.75 42.53 -29.24
C LYS A 4 1.72 41.54 -28.69
N SER A 5 0.82 41.05 -29.58
CA SER A 5 -0.17 40.02 -29.19
C SER A 5 0.49 38.70 -28.86
N LEU A 6 1.54 38.30 -29.57
CA LEU A 6 2.31 37.08 -29.29
C LEU A 6 3.03 37.17 -27.93
N VAL A 7 3.71 38.32 -27.68
CA VAL A 7 4.37 38.55 -26.38
C VAL A 7 3.40 38.53 -25.23
N LEU A 8 2.22 39.17 -25.40
CA LEU A 8 1.17 39.13 -24.36
C LEU A 8 0.66 37.71 -24.11
N ALA A 9 0.44 36.93 -25.16
CA ALA A 9 0.01 35.55 -25.03
C ALA A 9 1.03 34.67 -24.26
N ILE A 10 2.31 34.85 -24.55
CA ILE A 10 3.41 34.16 -23.85
C ILE A 10 3.44 34.57 -22.37
N LEU A 11 3.33 35.87 -22.07
CA LEU A 11 3.31 36.34 -20.68
C LEU A 11 2.13 35.81 -19.89
N VAL A 12 0.93 35.77 -20.49
CA VAL A 12 -0.27 35.18 -19.87
C VAL A 12 -0.07 33.67 -19.61
N PHE A 13 0.47 32.95 -20.59
CA PHE A 13 0.79 31.53 -20.44
C PHE A 13 1.80 31.28 -19.33
N LEU A 14 2.89 32.04 -19.26
CA LEU A 14 3.90 31.92 -18.19
C LEU A 14 3.31 32.27 -16.81
N ALA A 15 2.49 33.28 -16.72
CA ALA A 15 1.78 33.63 -15.48
C ALA A 15 0.85 32.51 -15.03
N TRP A 16 0.08 31.93 -15.95
CA TRP A 16 -0.77 30.76 -15.66
C TRP A 16 0.05 29.56 -15.20
N LEU A 17 1.18 29.28 -15.88
CA LEU A 17 2.07 28.16 -15.53
C LEU A 17 2.65 28.35 -14.13
N ALA A 18 3.11 29.57 -13.79
CA ALA A 18 3.65 29.89 -12.47
C ALA A 18 2.57 29.76 -11.36
N PHE A 19 1.36 30.22 -11.63
CA PHE A 19 0.23 30.10 -10.70
C PHE A 19 -0.13 28.62 -10.49
N SER A 20 -0.23 27.82 -11.57
CA SER A 20 -0.51 26.39 -11.54
C SER A 20 0.55 25.62 -10.75
N LEU A 21 1.84 25.91 -11.00
CA LEU A 21 2.96 25.31 -10.26
C LEU A 21 2.94 25.70 -8.77
N GLY A 22 2.73 27.00 -8.48
CA GLY A 22 2.63 27.46 -7.09
C GLY A 22 1.52 26.73 -6.31
N GLY A 23 0.36 26.59 -6.92
CA GLY A 23 -0.75 25.82 -6.36
C GLY A 23 -0.40 24.35 -6.12
N ALA A 24 0.31 23.73 -7.06
CA ALA A 24 0.75 22.34 -6.93
C ALA A 24 1.78 22.15 -5.81
N LEU A 25 2.78 23.02 -5.73
CA LEU A 25 3.81 22.95 -4.67
C LEU A 25 3.25 23.16 -3.27
N LEU A 26 2.16 23.90 -3.13
CA LEU A 26 1.44 24.10 -1.88
C LEU A 26 0.47 22.97 -1.56
N ASN A 27 0.16 22.08 -2.51
CA ASN A 27 -0.82 21.02 -2.32
C ASN A 27 -0.16 19.72 -1.79
N PRO A 28 -0.30 19.38 -0.50
CA PRO A 28 0.27 18.17 0.06
C PRO A 28 -0.33 16.88 -0.53
N ALA A 29 -1.48 16.95 -1.21
CA ALA A 29 -2.07 15.80 -1.88
C ALA A 29 -1.24 15.27 -3.07
N LEU A 30 -0.28 16.08 -3.57
CA LEU A 30 0.61 15.71 -4.67
C LEU A 30 1.89 15.00 -4.21
N GLY A 31 2.13 14.91 -2.90
CA GLY A 31 3.31 14.24 -2.35
C GLY A 31 3.79 14.86 -1.04
N SER A 32 4.67 14.14 -0.36
CA SER A 32 5.23 14.54 0.93
C SER A 32 6.31 15.63 0.81
N SER A 33 7.01 15.68 -0.34
CA SER A 33 8.09 16.63 -0.61
C SER A 33 7.72 17.62 -1.73
N LEU A 34 8.43 18.76 -1.79
CA LEU A 34 8.30 19.70 -2.91
C LEU A 34 8.70 19.06 -4.24
N GLY A 35 9.69 18.17 -4.21
CA GLY A 35 10.15 17.43 -5.40
C GLY A 35 9.07 16.50 -5.95
N SER A 36 8.40 15.73 -5.08
CA SER A 36 7.30 14.87 -5.51
C SER A 36 6.10 15.67 -6.04
N ARG A 37 5.76 16.79 -5.42
CA ARG A 37 4.70 17.70 -5.89
C ARG A 37 5.02 18.32 -7.23
N PHE A 38 6.26 18.73 -7.44
CA PHE A 38 6.74 19.19 -8.74
C PHE A 38 6.66 18.10 -9.80
N ALA A 39 7.12 16.88 -9.49
CA ALA A 39 7.07 15.75 -10.40
C ALA A 39 5.65 15.40 -10.85
N GLU A 40 4.70 15.34 -9.90
CA GLU A 40 3.28 15.09 -10.21
C GLU A 40 2.66 16.22 -11.04
N TRP A 41 3.00 17.49 -10.73
CA TRP A 41 2.56 18.62 -11.52
C TRP A 41 3.12 18.58 -12.95
N ALA A 42 4.40 18.29 -13.11
CA ALA A 42 5.05 18.21 -14.40
C ALA A 42 4.47 17.08 -15.27
N ARG A 43 4.20 15.91 -14.67
CA ARG A 43 3.49 14.80 -15.35
C ARG A 43 2.10 15.22 -15.83
N ALA A 44 1.35 15.93 -15.00
CA ALA A 44 0.01 16.43 -15.36
C ALA A 44 0.04 17.45 -16.51
N HIS A 45 1.19 18.10 -16.73
CA HIS A 45 1.40 19.10 -17.80
C HIS A 45 2.20 18.57 -19.00
N GLY A 46 2.26 17.24 -19.17
CA GLY A 46 2.86 16.59 -20.34
C GLY A 46 4.38 16.43 -20.29
N ALA A 47 5.03 16.75 -19.15
CA ALA A 47 6.48 16.63 -18.99
C ALA A 47 6.90 15.27 -18.41
N SER A 48 6.06 14.23 -18.52
CA SER A 48 6.35 12.89 -17.99
C SER A 48 7.69 12.33 -18.43
N SER A 49 8.07 12.54 -19.70
CA SER A 49 9.35 12.07 -20.23
C SER A 49 10.56 12.73 -19.58
N ILE A 50 10.47 14.03 -19.26
CA ILE A 50 11.56 14.79 -18.61
C ILE A 50 11.67 14.37 -17.15
N VAL A 51 10.54 14.26 -16.45
CA VAL A 51 10.52 13.78 -15.07
C VAL A 51 11.09 12.37 -15.00
N ASN A 52 10.63 11.46 -15.84
CA ASN A 52 11.13 10.09 -15.89
C ASN A 52 12.62 10.03 -16.21
N TRP A 53 13.14 10.89 -17.09
CA TRP A 53 14.57 10.96 -17.39
C TRP A 53 15.39 11.44 -16.19
N SER A 54 14.97 12.51 -15.50
CA SER A 54 15.69 13.03 -14.34
C SER A 54 15.71 12.06 -13.15
N GLU A 55 14.62 11.35 -12.97
CA GLU A 55 14.51 10.30 -11.96
C GLU A 55 15.32 9.06 -12.35
N ASN A 56 15.41 8.73 -13.66
CA ASN A 56 16.31 7.72 -14.22
C ASN A 56 17.75 7.95 -13.80
N GLU A 57 18.22 9.17 -14.03
CA GLU A 57 19.59 9.56 -13.72
C GLU A 57 19.86 9.43 -12.21
N TRP A 58 18.91 9.89 -11.38
CA TRP A 58 19.04 9.78 -9.94
C TRP A 58 19.10 8.31 -9.47
N TYR A 59 18.17 7.46 -9.90
CA TYR A 59 18.09 6.06 -9.43
C TYR A 59 19.16 5.16 -10.03
N SER A 60 19.69 5.44 -11.22
CA SER A 60 20.80 4.68 -11.80
C SER A 60 22.08 4.78 -10.96
N HIS A 61 22.23 5.88 -10.21
CA HIS A 61 23.35 6.11 -9.30
C HIS A 61 23.08 5.66 -7.85
N HIS A 62 21.85 5.20 -7.55
CA HIS A 62 21.42 4.82 -6.20
C HIS A 62 20.84 3.40 -6.14
N SER A 63 21.48 2.47 -6.85
CA SER A 63 21.14 1.03 -6.70
C SER A 63 21.34 0.59 -5.26
N PRO A 64 20.50 -0.33 -4.74
CA PRO A 64 20.66 -0.86 -3.40
C PRO A 64 22.06 -1.44 -3.20
N PRO A 65 22.75 -1.15 -2.09
CA PRO A 65 24.04 -1.74 -1.81
C PRO A 65 23.92 -3.24 -1.60
N ILE A 66 24.86 -3.99 -2.15
CA ILE A 66 25.03 -5.41 -1.89
C ILE A 66 25.63 -5.56 -0.49
N GLY A 67 25.04 -6.41 0.36
CA GLY A 67 25.44 -6.60 1.74
C GLY A 67 25.12 -5.39 2.62
N GLY A 68 25.95 -5.17 3.61
CA GLY A 68 25.84 -4.07 4.55
C GLY A 68 25.13 -4.44 5.86
N ALA A 69 25.39 -3.63 6.89
CA ALA A 69 24.75 -3.78 8.20
C ALA A 69 23.41 -3.06 8.23
N LEU A 70 22.46 -3.66 8.93
CA LEU A 70 21.17 -3.02 9.20
C LEU A 70 21.33 -1.77 10.09
N PRO A 71 20.44 -0.77 9.95
CA PRO A 71 20.29 0.29 10.94
C PRO A 71 20.03 -0.31 12.33
N ARG A 72 20.51 0.36 13.38
CA ARG A 72 20.24 -0.07 14.76
C ARG A 72 18.72 -0.15 15.00
N ASN A 73 18.28 -1.20 15.67
CA ASN A 73 16.86 -1.48 15.98
C ASN A 73 15.95 -1.60 14.73
N ALA A 74 16.49 -1.94 13.57
CA ALA A 74 15.70 -2.15 12.36
C ALA A 74 14.82 -3.41 12.44
N ILE A 75 15.29 -4.45 13.15
CA ILE A 75 14.51 -5.65 13.47
C ILE A 75 13.90 -5.49 14.86
N THR A 76 12.59 -5.65 14.96
CA THR A 76 11.87 -5.61 16.23
C THR A 76 11.86 -7.00 16.86
N VAL A 77 12.47 -7.12 18.05
CA VAL A 77 12.38 -8.37 18.82
C VAL A 77 11.02 -8.40 19.53
N PRO A 78 10.22 -9.45 19.36
CA PRO A 78 8.92 -9.56 20.05
C PRO A 78 9.11 -9.54 21.57
N SER A 79 8.34 -8.70 22.26
CA SER A 79 8.25 -8.76 23.71
C SER A 79 7.42 -9.99 24.09
N SER A 80 7.97 -10.90 24.87
CA SER A 80 7.29 -12.09 25.38
C SER A 80 6.23 -11.72 26.42
N SER A 81 5.08 -11.26 25.96
CA SER A 81 3.88 -11.05 26.79
C SER A 81 2.69 -11.77 26.16
N SER A 82 2.64 -13.08 26.36
CA SER A 82 1.47 -13.87 25.97
C SER A 82 0.74 -14.32 27.23
N SER A 83 -0.17 -13.51 27.72
CA SER A 83 -1.30 -14.07 28.45
C SER A 83 -2.32 -14.56 27.41
N VAL A 84 -2.33 -15.85 27.15
CA VAL A 84 -3.43 -16.47 26.37
C VAL A 84 -4.68 -16.40 27.24
N ALA A 85 -5.46 -15.35 27.07
CA ALA A 85 -6.83 -15.38 27.56
C ALA A 85 -7.57 -16.45 26.76
N THR A 86 -8.14 -17.43 27.43
CA THR A 86 -9.06 -18.42 26.85
C THR A 86 -10.33 -17.70 26.39
N THR A 87 -10.27 -17.08 25.22
CA THR A 87 -11.41 -16.39 24.63
C THR A 87 -12.14 -17.34 23.68
N GLN A 88 -13.44 -17.48 23.86
CA GLN A 88 -14.31 -18.28 22.99
C GLN A 88 -14.60 -17.60 21.63
N VAL A 89 -13.85 -16.55 21.30
CA VAL A 89 -14.04 -15.79 20.06
C VAL A 89 -13.39 -16.53 18.90
N PRO A 90 -14.13 -16.93 17.84
CA PRO A 90 -13.54 -17.55 16.67
C PRO A 90 -12.52 -16.61 16.01
N HIS A 91 -11.28 -17.05 15.92
CA HIS A 91 -10.17 -16.35 15.28
C HIS A 91 -9.31 -17.34 14.47
N LEU A 92 -8.43 -16.82 13.64
CA LEU A 92 -7.42 -17.62 12.94
C LEU A 92 -6.28 -18.00 13.90
N PRO A 93 -5.57 -19.10 13.66
CA PRO A 93 -4.35 -19.41 14.40
C PRO A 93 -3.30 -18.33 14.14
N THR A 94 -2.45 -18.05 15.13
CA THR A 94 -1.31 -17.14 14.98
C THR A 94 -0.42 -17.63 13.83
N PRO A 95 0.04 -16.76 12.93
CA PRO A 95 0.87 -17.17 11.81
C PRO A 95 2.21 -17.75 12.28
N ALA A 96 2.71 -18.76 11.57
CA ALA A 96 4.03 -19.30 11.81
C ALA A 96 5.13 -18.27 11.48
N ALA A 97 6.23 -18.28 12.23
CA ALA A 97 7.37 -17.40 11.97
C ALA A 97 7.86 -17.54 10.51
N ILE A 98 8.24 -16.43 9.91
CA ILE A 98 8.77 -16.40 8.54
C ILE A 98 10.26 -16.75 8.60
N VAL A 99 10.66 -17.78 7.85
CA VAL A 99 12.09 -18.13 7.72
C VAL A 99 12.81 -17.02 6.96
N PRO A 100 13.85 -16.38 7.53
CA PRO A 100 14.63 -15.34 6.85
C PRO A 100 15.28 -15.83 5.55
N PHE A 101 15.47 -14.92 4.60
CA PHE A 101 16.21 -15.20 3.36
C PHE A 101 17.73 -15.18 3.56
N ALA A 102 18.20 -14.27 4.40
CA ALA A 102 19.61 -14.07 4.65
C ALA A 102 20.10 -14.87 5.86
N SER A 103 21.33 -15.39 5.76
CA SER A 103 22.00 -16.12 6.84
C SER A 103 23.26 -15.36 7.28
N PRO A 104 23.57 -15.35 8.60
CA PRO A 104 22.74 -15.86 9.69
C PRO A 104 21.47 -15.02 9.89
N ALA A 105 20.43 -15.64 10.45
CA ALA A 105 19.24 -14.91 10.88
C ALA A 105 19.59 -13.93 12.02
N ILE A 106 18.92 -12.77 12.02
CA ILE A 106 19.07 -11.77 13.09
C ILE A 106 17.98 -12.03 14.13
N PRO A 107 18.25 -11.91 15.45
CA PRO A 107 17.24 -12.09 16.48
C PRO A 107 15.98 -11.26 16.23
N GLY A 108 14.81 -11.89 16.26
CA GLY A 108 13.51 -11.28 15.96
C GLY A 108 13.14 -11.19 14.47
N GLU A 109 14.07 -11.52 13.57
CA GLU A 109 13.79 -11.50 12.12
C GLU A 109 12.79 -12.58 11.74
N GLY A 110 11.65 -12.18 11.19
CA GLY A 110 10.57 -13.09 10.82
C GLY A 110 9.66 -13.51 11.97
N GLU A 111 9.95 -13.12 13.21
CA GLU A 111 9.12 -13.40 14.37
C GLU A 111 7.97 -12.40 14.49
N TRP A 112 6.77 -12.89 14.82
CA TRP A 112 5.58 -12.07 14.85
C TRP A 112 5.37 -11.38 16.21
N SER A 113 5.04 -10.09 16.16
CA SER A 113 4.60 -9.28 17.30
C SER A 113 3.14 -8.92 17.15
N ALA A 114 2.32 -9.21 18.15
CA ALA A 114 0.95 -8.71 18.22
C ALA A 114 0.95 -7.19 18.41
N VAL A 115 0.20 -6.46 17.59
CA VAL A 115 0.15 -4.99 17.62
C VAL A 115 -1.26 -4.46 17.38
N GLY A 116 -1.43 -3.17 17.61
CA GLY A 116 -2.70 -2.49 17.36
C GLY A 116 -3.78 -2.83 18.39
N ARG A 117 -5.02 -2.51 18.04
CA ARG A 117 -6.19 -2.78 18.85
C ARG A 117 -6.49 -4.27 18.89
N THR A 118 -6.77 -4.82 20.07
CA THR A 118 -7.37 -6.16 20.23
C THR A 118 -8.85 -6.14 19.90
N VAL A 119 -9.39 -7.27 19.52
CA VAL A 119 -10.83 -7.50 19.28
C VAL A 119 -11.32 -8.51 20.30
N ASP A 120 -12.19 -8.11 21.22
CA ASP A 120 -12.67 -8.93 22.34
C ASP A 120 -11.51 -9.57 23.15
N GLY A 121 -10.43 -8.82 23.34
CA GLY A 121 -9.23 -9.28 24.04
C GLY A 121 -8.26 -10.11 23.20
N VAL A 122 -8.61 -10.47 21.94
CA VAL A 122 -7.76 -11.25 21.05
C VAL A 122 -6.97 -10.34 20.13
N PRO A 123 -5.63 -10.52 19.98
CA PRO A 123 -4.85 -9.85 18.95
C PRO A 123 -5.35 -10.22 17.55
N ALA A 124 -5.63 -9.20 16.73
CA ALA A 124 -6.16 -9.38 15.38
C ALA A 124 -5.15 -8.97 14.29
N LEU A 125 -4.03 -8.39 14.68
CA LEU A 125 -2.97 -7.90 13.80
C LEU A 125 -1.62 -8.29 14.37
N TYR A 126 -0.79 -8.88 13.52
CA TYR A 126 0.59 -9.25 13.82
C TYR A 126 1.50 -8.61 12.79
N VAL A 127 2.67 -8.14 13.23
CA VAL A 127 3.70 -7.56 12.36
C VAL A 127 5.03 -8.24 12.60
N THR A 128 5.85 -8.28 11.55
CA THR A 128 7.24 -8.68 11.63
C THR A 128 8.09 -7.88 10.66
N THR A 129 9.39 -7.93 10.84
CA THR A 129 10.36 -7.32 9.94
C THR A 129 11.41 -8.35 9.55
N LEU A 130 11.86 -8.28 8.30
CA LEU A 130 12.93 -9.14 7.78
C LEU A 130 13.71 -8.44 6.68
N ARG A 131 14.91 -8.97 6.38
CA ARG A 131 15.68 -8.54 5.21
C ARG A 131 14.97 -9.00 3.93
N PRO A 132 14.95 -8.18 2.86
CA PRO A 132 14.17 -8.46 1.66
C PRO A 132 14.62 -9.73 0.92
N ASP A 133 15.92 -9.98 0.91
CA ASP A 133 16.56 -11.11 0.26
C ASP A 133 17.92 -11.46 0.93
N ALA A 134 18.67 -12.37 0.33
CA ALA A 134 19.98 -12.79 0.83
C ALA A 134 21.14 -11.85 0.45
N VAL A 135 20.91 -10.89 -0.44
CA VAL A 135 21.93 -10.04 -1.05
C VAL A 135 21.89 -8.62 -0.51
N HIS A 136 20.69 -8.02 -0.42
CA HIS A 136 20.49 -6.62 -0.01
C HIS A 136 20.24 -6.53 1.50
N THR A 137 21.19 -7.03 2.29
CA THR A 137 21.05 -7.26 3.74
C THR A 137 21.02 -6.00 4.61
N SER A 138 21.26 -4.83 4.03
CA SER A 138 21.16 -3.53 4.72
C SER A 138 19.74 -2.94 4.73
N TYR A 139 18.79 -3.55 4.01
CA TYR A 139 17.39 -3.12 4.00
C TYR A 139 16.51 -4.01 4.88
N VAL A 140 15.40 -3.42 5.33
CA VAL A 140 14.35 -4.11 6.08
C VAL A 140 13.01 -3.87 5.43
N VAL A 141 12.22 -4.91 5.30
CA VAL A 141 10.82 -4.86 4.88
C VAL A 141 9.92 -5.20 6.06
N GLY A 142 8.75 -4.58 6.08
CA GLY A 142 7.70 -4.86 7.06
C GLY A 142 6.66 -5.80 6.47
N VAL A 143 6.19 -6.72 7.29
CA VAL A 143 5.09 -7.63 6.98
C VAL A 143 4.01 -7.49 8.04
N ALA A 144 2.76 -7.39 7.61
CA ALA A 144 1.60 -7.39 8.50
C ALA A 144 0.66 -8.53 8.12
N TRP A 145 0.20 -9.28 9.12
CA TRP A 145 -0.79 -10.35 8.99
C TRP A 145 -2.04 -9.97 9.76
N MET A 146 -3.21 -10.09 9.13
CA MET A 146 -4.49 -9.56 9.58
C MET A 146 -5.54 -10.66 9.64
N ASP A 147 -6.06 -10.96 10.83
CA ASP A 147 -7.11 -11.96 11.06
C ASP A 147 -8.47 -11.47 10.56
N MET A 148 -8.89 -11.92 9.39
CA MET A 148 -10.18 -11.51 8.80
C MET A 148 -11.41 -12.18 9.42
N LYS A 149 -11.25 -13.09 10.38
CA LYS A 149 -12.37 -13.51 11.26
C LYS A 149 -12.67 -12.45 12.32
N LEU A 150 -11.66 -11.73 12.80
CA LEU A 150 -11.79 -10.65 13.76
C LEU A 150 -11.94 -9.27 13.11
N LEU A 151 -11.45 -9.12 11.88
CA LEU A 151 -11.39 -7.84 11.16
C LEU A 151 -12.33 -7.81 9.95
N SER A 152 -12.70 -6.60 9.56
CA SER A 152 -13.42 -6.31 8.33
C SER A 152 -12.64 -5.31 7.49
N ALA A 153 -12.49 -5.59 6.19
CA ALA A 153 -11.83 -4.73 5.23
C ALA A 153 -12.79 -3.70 4.62
N ARG A 154 -12.23 -2.56 4.21
CA ARG A 154 -12.96 -1.54 3.44
C ARG A 154 -12.01 -0.77 2.54
N LEU A 155 -12.46 -0.51 1.32
CA LEU A 155 -11.80 0.41 0.39
C LEU A 155 -12.30 1.84 0.62
N TYR A 156 -11.39 2.76 0.75
CA TYR A 156 -11.62 4.20 0.82
C TYR A 156 -11.13 4.86 -0.46
N SER A 157 -11.93 5.72 -1.05
CA SER A 157 -11.49 6.59 -2.13
C SER A 157 -10.71 7.77 -1.54
N GLY A 158 -9.65 8.20 -2.20
CA GLY A 158 -8.95 9.44 -1.88
C GLY A 158 -9.68 10.66 -2.43
N SER A 159 -9.14 11.83 -2.19
CA SER A 159 -9.67 13.07 -2.74
C SER A 159 -9.47 13.18 -4.27
N TRP A 160 -8.57 12.38 -4.84
CA TRP A 160 -8.24 12.35 -6.26
C TRP A 160 -8.40 10.98 -6.93
N ILE A 161 -8.11 9.90 -6.23
CA ILE A 161 -8.16 8.54 -6.77
C ILE A 161 -9.36 7.81 -6.15
N PRO A 162 -10.23 7.25 -6.95
CA PRO A 162 -10.17 7.05 -8.41
C PRO A 162 -10.59 8.27 -9.24
N GLY A 163 -10.95 9.40 -8.63
CA GLY A 163 -11.68 10.51 -9.23
C GLY A 163 -13.18 10.31 -9.11
N GLY A 164 -13.97 11.20 -9.69
CA GLY A 164 -15.43 11.13 -9.61
C GLY A 164 -15.97 11.36 -8.19
N GLY A 165 -16.94 10.60 -7.80
CA GLY A 165 -17.63 10.75 -6.51
C GLY A 165 -19.05 11.29 -6.65
N PRO A 166 -19.73 11.61 -5.54
CA PRO A 166 -19.30 11.35 -4.17
C PRO A 166 -19.26 9.85 -3.82
N TYR A 167 -18.42 9.48 -2.84
CA TYR A 167 -18.30 8.12 -2.31
C TYR A 167 -18.69 8.06 -0.84
N PRO A 168 -19.32 6.96 -0.36
CA PRO A 168 -19.70 6.81 1.04
C PRO A 168 -18.47 6.76 1.97
N PHE A 169 -17.34 6.24 1.45
CA PHE A 169 -16.08 6.14 2.16
C PHE A 169 -14.97 6.80 1.37
N THR A 170 -14.58 7.97 1.83
CA THR A 170 -13.51 8.79 1.27
C THR A 170 -12.69 9.38 2.42
N ALA A 171 -11.46 9.83 2.13
CA ALA A 171 -10.66 10.59 3.11
C ALA A 171 -11.42 11.82 3.60
N PRO A 172 -11.36 12.13 4.89
CA PRO A 172 -10.65 11.46 5.98
C PRO A 172 -11.44 10.29 6.59
N VAL A 173 -10.75 9.39 7.29
CA VAL A 173 -11.39 8.45 8.22
C VAL A 173 -12.11 9.25 9.31
N ARG A 174 -13.43 9.16 9.38
CA ARG A 174 -14.24 9.92 10.33
C ARG A 174 -14.28 9.23 11.70
N SER A 175 -14.67 9.96 12.74
CA SER A 175 -14.71 9.46 14.12
C SER A 175 -15.52 8.17 14.29
N ALA A 176 -16.62 8.01 13.57
CA ALA A 176 -17.43 6.78 13.61
C ALA A 176 -16.66 5.54 13.17
N GLN A 177 -15.81 5.64 12.15
CA GLN A 177 -14.96 4.57 11.63
C GLN A 177 -13.70 4.40 12.50
N ALA A 178 -13.14 5.49 13.01
CA ALA A 178 -11.99 5.49 13.90
C ALA A 178 -12.22 4.70 15.20
N ARG A 179 -13.49 4.53 15.63
CA ARG A 179 -13.84 3.72 16.83
C ARG A 179 -13.41 2.27 16.71
N THR A 180 -13.40 1.71 15.50
CA THR A 180 -13.09 0.31 15.25
C THR A 180 -11.84 0.10 14.41
N LEU A 181 -11.22 1.18 13.90
CA LEU A 181 -10.05 1.10 13.05
C LEU A 181 -8.88 0.41 13.77
N VAL A 182 -8.26 -0.57 13.09
CA VAL A 182 -7.08 -1.31 13.56
C VAL A 182 -5.87 -0.92 12.72
N ALA A 183 -5.99 -0.91 11.40
CA ALA A 183 -4.93 -0.47 10.50
C ALA A 183 -5.49 0.17 9.21
N ALA A 184 -4.65 0.97 8.57
CA ALA A 184 -4.89 1.54 7.25
C ALA A 184 -3.60 1.53 6.44
N PHE A 185 -3.71 1.25 5.13
CA PHE A 185 -2.56 1.13 4.23
C PHE A 185 -2.93 1.52 2.80
N ASN A 186 -1.92 1.85 2.01
CA ASN A 186 -2.12 2.27 0.62
C ASN A 186 -2.84 1.22 -0.22
N ALA A 187 -3.58 1.67 -1.22
CA ALA A 187 -4.10 0.83 -2.29
C ALA A 187 -3.14 0.83 -3.51
N GLY A 188 -3.64 0.72 -4.72
CA GLY A 188 -2.84 0.56 -5.92
C GLY A 188 -2.41 1.87 -6.59
N PHE A 189 -1.87 1.74 -7.79
CA PHE A 189 -1.38 2.84 -8.63
C PHE A 189 -2.48 3.85 -9.00
N LEU A 190 -2.07 4.97 -9.57
CA LEU A 190 -2.98 5.86 -10.31
C LEU A 190 -3.81 5.06 -11.31
N MET A 191 -5.07 5.41 -11.51
CA MET A 191 -5.97 4.63 -12.36
C MET A 191 -5.48 4.49 -13.81
N ASN A 192 -4.75 5.49 -14.32
CA ASN A 192 -4.14 5.45 -15.66
C ASN A 192 -2.92 4.50 -15.75
N SER A 193 -2.34 4.11 -14.64
CA SER A 193 -1.17 3.21 -14.54
C SER A 193 -1.53 1.85 -13.94
N ALA A 194 -2.67 1.73 -13.28
CA ALA A 194 -3.12 0.51 -12.61
C ALA A 194 -3.46 -0.64 -13.58
N ASN A 195 -3.64 -0.34 -14.86
CA ASN A 195 -4.10 -1.29 -15.87
C ASN A 195 -5.27 -2.15 -15.36
N GLY A 196 -6.25 -1.50 -14.73
CA GLY A 196 -7.38 -2.17 -14.10
C GLY A 196 -8.48 -1.19 -13.68
N GLY A 197 -9.59 -1.73 -13.20
CA GLY A 197 -10.79 -0.99 -12.88
C GLY A 197 -10.97 -0.66 -11.40
N TYR A 198 -12.05 0.08 -11.14
CA TYR A 198 -12.46 0.50 -9.80
C TYR A 198 -13.99 0.46 -9.66
N TYR A 199 -14.45 -0.33 -8.71
CA TYR A 199 -15.86 -0.42 -8.33
C TYR A 199 -15.99 -0.23 -6.82
N THR A 200 -16.91 0.58 -6.39
CA THR A 200 -17.25 0.71 -4.98
C THR A 200 -18.68 1.17 -4.74
N ASN A 201 -19.35 0.55 -3.79
CA ASN A 201 -20.68 0.94 -3.31
C ASN A 201 -21.68 1.20 -4.46
N ASN A 202 -21.85 0.22 -5.35
CA ASN A 202 -22.73 0.23 -6.52
C ASN A 202 -22.34 1.23 -7.63
N LYS A 203 -21.13 1.80 -7.57
CA LYS A 203 -20.61 2.68 -8.60
C LYS A 203 -19.41 2.03 -9.31
N MET A 204 -19.52 1.84 -10.63
CA MET A 204 -18.42 1.47 -11.51
C MET A 204 -17.75 2.76 -11.98
N GLU A 205 -16.64 3.14 -11.34
CA GLU A 205 -15.92 4.35 -11.70
C GLU A 205 -15.00 4.13 -12.90
N VAL A 206 -14.30 3.00 -12.90
CA VAL A 206 -13.48 2.55 -14.02
C VAL A 206 -13.83 1.09 -14.31
N PRO A 207 -14.12 0.73 -15.58
CA PRO A 207 -14.48 -0.63 -15.96
C PRO A 207 -13.48 -1.67 -15.48
N LEU A 208 -13.97 -2.81 -14.97
CA LEU A 208 -13.12 -3.90 -14.53
C LEU A 208 -12.53 -4.65 -15.72
N ARG A 209 -11.24 -4.93 -15.67
CA ARG A 209 -10.49 -5.67 -16.68
C ARG A 209 -10.43 -7.16 -16.31
N VAL A 210 -10.73 -8.01 -17.30
CA VAL A 210 -10.52 -9.46 -17.18
C VAL A 210 -9.02 -9.76 -17.08
N GLY A 211 -8.64 -10.68 -16.19
CA GLY A 211 -7.25 -11.05 -15.91
C GLY A 211 -6.59 -10.20 -14.84
N ALA A 212 -7.06 -8.96 -14.60
CA ALA A 212 -6.43 -8.08 -13.63
C ALA A 212 -6.49 -8.62 -12.20
N ALA A 213 -5.39 -8.44 -11.48
CA ALA A 213 -5.35 -8.68 -10.04
C ALA A 213 -6.33 -7.73 -9.33
N SER A 214 -7.19 -8.30 -8.50
CA SER A 214 -8.34 -7.62 -7.94
C SER A 214 -8.41 -7.85 -6.43
N PHE A 215 -8.32 -6.77 -5.66
CA PHE A 215 -8.72 -6.77 -4.26
C PHE A 215 -10.24 -6.60 -4.20
N VAL A 216 -10.92 -7.62 -3.71
CA VAL A 216 -12.39 -7.68 -3.65
C VAL A 216 -12.83 -7.64 -2.20
N VAL A 217 -13.70 -6.69 -1.86
CA VAL A 217 -14.32 -6.57 -0.53
C VAL A 217 -15.77 -7.00 -0.61
N TYR A 218 -16.18 -7.89 0.28
CA TYR A 218 -17.53 -8.42 0.36
C TYR A 218 -18.36 -7.72 1.43
N ARG A 219 -19.69 -7.83 1.31
CA ARG A 219 -20.66 -7.18 2.22
C ARG A 219 -20.49 -7.62 3.69
N ASN A 220 -20.06 -8.84 3.93
CA ASN A 220 -19.74 -9.33 5.27
C ASN A 220 -18.39 -8.80 5.82
N GLY A 221 -17.69 -7.94 5.07
CA GLY A 221 -16.39 -7.38 5.46
C GLY A 221 -15.20 -8.30 5.24
N THR A 222 -15.39 -9.53 4.73
CA THR A 222 -14.25 -10.33 4.25
C THR A 222 -13.69 -9.73 2.96
N ALA A 223 -12.45 -10.08 2.64
CA ALA A 223 -11.80 -9.66 1.41
C ALA A 223 -11.04 -10.80 0.76
N ASN A 224 -10.76 -10.66 -0.53
CA ASN A 224 -9.99 -11.64 -1.29
C ASN A 224 -9.10 -10.94 -2.32
N VAL A 225 -8.05 -11.61 -2.76
CA VAL A 225 -7.23 -11.23 -3.90
C VAL A 225 -7.39 -12.31 -4.97
N VAL A 226 -7.82 -11.91 -6.17
CA VAL A 226 -8.10 -12.84 -7.28
C VAL A 226 -7.71 -12.22 -8.62
N ALA A 227 -7.42 -13.05 -9.63
CA ALA A 227 -7.50 -12.60 -11.02
C ALA A 227 -8.97 -12.51 -11.43
N TRP A 228 -9.41 -11.37 -11.96
CA TRP A 228 -10.81 -11.17 -12.38
C TRP A 228 -11.12 -12.04 -13.59
N GLY A 229 -11.88 -13.11 -13.39
CA GLY A 229 -12.23 -14.04 -14.45
C GLY A 229 -13.29 -13.49 -15.44
N PRO A 230 -13.37 -14.03 -16.67
CA PRO A 230 -14.33 -13.56 -17.67
C PRO A 230 -15.79 -13.81 -17.28
N SER A 231 -16.05 -14.80 -16.44
CA SER A 231 -17.38 -15.10 -15.90
C SER A 231 -17.69 -14.36 -14.59
N MET A 232 -16.71 -13.68 -13.99
CA MET A 232 -16.92 -12.94 -12.76
C MET A 232 -17.79 -11.71 -13.00
N LYS A 233 -18.72 -11.49 -12.09
CA LYS A 233 -19.62 -10.33 -12.12
C LYS A 233 -19.63 -9.66 -10.74
N VAL A 234 -19.87 -8.37 -10.75
CA VAL A 234 -20.19 -7.64 -9.53
C VAL A 234 -21.59 -8.07 -9.09
N THR A 235 -21.64 -8.87 -8.05
CA THR A 235 -22.91 -9.32 -7.42
C THR A 235 -23.29 -8.40 -6.26
N SER A 236 -24.50 -8.55 -5.74
CA SER A 236 -24.96 -7.81 -4.56
C SER A 236 -24.11 -8.05 -3.30
N ASN A 237 -23.33 -9.14 -3.26
CA ASN A 237 -22.40 -9.43 -2.19
C ASN A 237 -21.06 -8.67 -2.30
N VAL A 238 -20.70 -8.17 -3.49
CA VAL A 238 -19.47 -7.41 -3.70
C VAL A 238 -19.72 -5.94 -3.39
N VAL A 239 -18.93 -5.37 -2.48
CA VAL A 239 -19.00 -3.96 -2.09
C VAL A 239 -17.99 -3.12 -2.85
N SER A 240 -16.77 -3.63 -3.01
CA SER A 240 -15.71 -2.91 -3.72
C SER A 240 -14.79 -3.88 -4.45
N VAL A 241 -14.26 -3.42 -5.58
CA VAL A 241 -13.18 -4.06 -6.34
C VAL A 241 -12.17 -3.00 -6.72
N ARG A 242 -10.93 -3.21 -6.34
CA ARG A 242 -9.78 -2.38 -6.73
C ARG A 242 -8.79 -3.24 -7.48
N GLN A 243 -8.64 -2.97 -8.77
CA GLN A 243 -7.70 -3.71 -9.62
C GLN A 243 -6.36 -2.97 -9.71
N ASN A 244 -5.28 -3.74 -9.79
CA ASN A 244 -3.93 -3.22 -10.03
C ASN A 244 -3.08 -4.29 -10.72
N LEU A 245 -2.70 -4.05 -11.97
CA LEU A 245 -1.84 -4.94 -12.78
C LEU A 245 -2.37 -6.39 -12.84
N ASP A 246 -1.48 -7.35 -12.77
CA ASP A 246 -1.78 -8.78 -12.75
C ASP A 246 -1.36 -9.40 -11.40
N LEU A 247 -1.72 -10.66 -11.13
CA LEU A 247 -1.29 -11.34 -9.90
C LEU A 247 0.23 -11.53 -9.88
N LEU A 248 0.83 -11.34 -8.70
CA LEU A 248 2.23 -11.69 -8.42
C LEU A 248 2.38 -13.13 -7.94
N VAL A 249 1.38 -13.59 -7.20
CA VAL A 249 1.34 -14.92 -6.61
C VAL A 249 0.02 -15.56 -6.97
N ASN A 250 0.09 -16.80 -7.42
CA ASN A 250 -1.05 -17.67 -7.61
C ASN A 250 -0.69 -19.09 -7.15
N ASP A 251 -1.64 -19.79 -6.56
CA ASP A 251 -1.46 -21.15 -6.00
C ASP A 251 -0.20 -21.27 -5.09
N ALA A 252 -0.01 -20.26 -4.21
CA ALA A 252 1.10 -20.15 -3.27
C ALA A 252 2.49 -20.14 -3.93
N LYS A 253 2.58 -19.68 -5.18
CA LYS A 253 3.84 -19.56 -5.94
C LYS A 253 3.87 -18.23 -6.68
N PRO A 254 5.06 -17.62 -6.88
CA PRO A 254 5.20 -16.53 -7.83
C PRO A 254 4.70 -16.97 -9.20
N VAL A 255 4.00 -16.08 -9.92
CA VAL A 255 3.47 -16.40 -11.25
C VAL A 255 4.58 -16.69 -12.24
N ALA A 256 4.32 -17.57 -13.21
CA ALA A 256 5.28 -17.88 -14.24
C ALA A 256 5.60 -16.64 -15.10
N GLY A 257 6.87 -16.48 -15.47
CA GLY A 257 7.33 -15.35 -16.29
C GLY A 257 7.49 -14.03 -15.51
N LEU A 258 7.41 -14.04 -14.19
CA LEU A 258 7.68 -12.87 -13.38
C LEU A 258 9.11 -12.37 -13.62
N ASN A 259 9.24 -11.23 -14.26
CA ASN A 259 10.52 -10.64 -14.64
C ASN A 259 10.74 -9.31 -13.93
N ALA A 260 11.74 -9.27 -13.06
CA ALA A 260 12.08 -8.08 -12.30
C ALA A 260 12.45 -6.87 -13.19
N ASN A 261 12.94 -7.10 -14.39
CA ASN A 261 13.34 -6.07 -15.34
C ASN A 261 12.18 -5.56 -16.22
N ASP A 262 11.00 -6.18 -16.14
CA ASP A 262 9.81 -5.72 -16.87
C ASP A 262 9.08 -4.63 -16.07
N THR A 263 9.63 -3.44 -16.09
CA THR A 263 9.06 -2.27 -15.42
C THR A 263 7.79 -1.75 -16.10
N ILE A 264 7.53 -2.12 -17.35
CA ILE A 264 6.28 -1.76 -18.06
C ILE A 264 5.12 -2.54 -17.46
N GLN A 265 5.29 -3.84 -17.26
CA GLN A 265 4.25 -4.70 -16.70
C GLN A 265 4.03 -4.45 -15.20
N TRP A 266 5.10 -4.23 -14.44
CA TRP A 266 5.08 -4.18 -12.96
C TRP A 266 5.29 -2.77 -12.39
N GLY A 267 4.81 -1.79 -13.10
CA GLY A 267 4.92 -0.38 -12.76
C GLY A 267 6.21 0.24 -13.31
N ALA A 268 6.01 1.23 -14.16
CA ALA A 268 7.10 2.10 -14.59
C ALA A 268 7.65 2.80 -13.36
N THR A 269 8.75 2.28 -12.85
CA THR A 269 9.51 2.96 -11.82
C THR A 269 10.22 4.15 -12.43
N LEU A 270 10.37 5.17 -11.64
CA LEU A 270 11.22 6.29 -11.99
C LEU A 270 12.60 5.74 -12.31
N GLY A 271 13.02 5.92 -13.54
CA GLY A 271 14.32 5.50 -13.97
C GLY A 271 14.47 4.04 -14.40
N ASN A 272 13.41 3.33 -14.72
CA ASN A 272 13.47 1.88 -14.91
C ASN A 272 14.21 1.16 -13.76
N SER A 273 14.23 1.78 -12.57
CA SER A 273 14.86 1.19 -11.41
C SER A 273 14.09 -0.07 -11.02
N VAL A 274 14.78 -1.18 -11.01
CA VAL A 274 14.22 -2.46 -10.63
C VAL A 274 13.92 -2.50 -9.13
N TYR A 275 14.80 -1.91 -8.34
CA TYR A 275 14.72 -1.85 -6.87
C TYR A 275 14.18 -0.50 -6.39
N VAL A 276 12.99 -0.51 -5.84
CA VAL A 276 12.32 0.69 -5.29
C VAL A 276 11.54 0.34 -4.02
N TRP A 277 10.91 1.34 -3.41
CA TRP A 277 9.85 1.06 -2.46
C TRP A 277 8.69 0.37 -3.17
N ARG A 278 8.31 -0.80 -2.68
CA ARG A 278 7.15 -1.55 -3.18
C ARG A 278 6.28 -2.01 -2.04
N SER A 279 5.01 -2.22 -2.34
CA SER A 279 4.07 -2.87 -1.45
C SER A 279 3.21 -3.88 -2.18
N GLY A 280 2.72 -4.87 -1.44
CA GLY A 280 1.83 -5.89 -1.97
C GLY A 280 0.85 -6.39 -0.92
N LEU A 281 -0.25 -6.94 -1.39
CA LEU A 281 -1.32 -7.51 -0.58
C LEU A 281 -1.64 -8.92 -1.05
N GLY A 282 -1.68 -9.85 -0.13
CA GLY A 282 -2.05 -11.23 -0.40
C GLY A 282 -3.15 -11.73 0.51
N VAL A 283 -3.72 -12.87 0.14
CA VAL A 283 -4.66 -13.64 0.96
C VAL A 283 -4.07 -15.02 1.22
N THR A 284 -4.16 -15.50 2.46
CA THR A 284 -3.75 -16.85 2.86
C THR A 284 -4.85 -17.87 2.57
N SER A 285 -4.55 -19.16 2.66
CA SER A 285 -5.52 -20.24 2.42
C SER A 285 -6.68 -20.26 3.43
N ASP A 286 -6.44 -19.78 4.65
CA ASP A 286 -7.43 -19.67 5.73
C ASP A 286 -8.15 -18.30 5.75
N GLY A 287 -7.81 -17.40 4.81
CA GLY A 287 -8.49 -16.14 4.58
C GLY A 287 -7.94 -14.94 5.36
N ALA A 288 -6.76 -15.03 5.98
CA ALA A 288 -6.06 -13.86 6.47
C ALA A 288 -5.61 -12.97 5.31
N LEU A 289 -5.46 -11.67 5.57
CA LEU A 289 -4.76 -10.77 4.65
C LEU A 289 -3.31 -10.60 5.12
N VAL A 290 -2.39 -10.56 4.17
CA VAL A 290 -0.98 -10.26 4.41
C VAL A 290 -0.54 -9.08 3.57
N TYR A 291 0.09 -8.09 4.20
CA TYR A 291 0.70 -6.94 3.53
C TYR A 291 2.20 -7.03 3.66
N VAL A 292 2.91 -6.72 2.59
CA VAL A 292 4.37 -6.56 2.58
C VAL A 292 4.67 -5.16 2.04
N GLY A 293 5.62 -4.46 2.66
CA GLY A 293 6.07 -3.17 2.13
C GLY A 293 7.44 -2.78 2.66
N GLY A 294 8.25 -2.17 1.79
CA GLY A 294 9.58 -1.70 2.18
C GLY A 294 10.43 -1.21 1.01
N PRO A 295 11.63 -0.69 1.33
CA PRO A 295 12.60 -0.23 0.37
C PRO A 295 13.35 -1.38 -0.31
N GLY A 296 14.02 -1.08 -1.42
CA GLY A 296 14.97 -1.99 -2.06
C GLY A 296 14.35 -3.29 -2.56
N LEU A 297 13.07 -3.27 -2.96
CA LEU A 297 12.37 -4.42 -3.48
C LEU A 297 12.28 -4.38 -5.00
N ASN A 298 12.62 -5.47 -5.64
CA ASN A 298 12.15 -5.79 -6.98
C ASN A 298 10.84 -6.59 -6.89
N ILE A 299 10.21 -6.84 -8.02
CA ILE A 299 8.90 -7.52 -8.07
C ILE A 299 9.00 -8.99 -7.66
N THR A 300 10.13 -9.64 -7.94
CA THR A 300 10.37 -11.05 -7.56
C THR A 300 10.55 -11.18 -6.06
N ASP A 301 11.29 -10.26 -5.43
CA ASP A 301 11.45 -10.23 -3.97
C ASP A 301 10.11 -10.00 -3.29
N LEU A 302 9.29 -9.06 -3.79
CA LEU A 302 7.95 -8.82 -3.27
C LEU A 302 7.07 -10.09 -3.34
N ALA A 303 7.08 -10.78 -4.49
CA ALA A 303 6.32 -12.02 -4.65
C ALA A 303 6.79 -13.13 -3.69
N ASN A 304 8.10 -13.32 -3.55
CA ASN A 304 8.68 -14.30 -2.65
C ASN A 304 8.38 -14.00 -1.17
N LEU A 305 8.42 -12.73 -0.76
CA LEU A 305 8.04 -12.29 0.58
C LEU A 305 6.57 -12.58 0.88
N LEU A 306 5.67 -12.29 -0.08
CA LEU A 306 4.25 -12.57 0.06
C LEU A 306 3.96 -14.07 0.19
N VAL A 307 4.64 -14.91 -0.61
CA VAL A 307 4.54 -16.37 -0.49
C VAL A 307 5.02 -16.84 0.89
N ARG A 308 6.18 -16.36 1.37
CA ARG A 308 6.70 -16.73 2.71
C ARG A 308 5.81 -16.23 3.84
N ALA A 309 5.10 -15.12 3.65
CA ALA A 309 4.07 -14.64 4.58
C ALA A 309 2.76 -15.45 4.52
N GLY A 310 2.69 -16.51 3.70
CA GLY A 310 1.58 -17.43 3.60
C GLY A 310 0.54 -17.09 2.53
N ALA A 311 0.81 -16.12 1.65
CA ALA A 311 -0.14 -15.76 0.59
C ALA A 311 -0.27 -16.89 -0.44
N VAL A 312 -1.50 -17.30 -0.73
CA VAL A 312 -1.82 -18.21 -1.84
C VAL A 312 -2.16 -17.44 -3.11
N ARG A 313 -2.62 -16.20 -3.00
CA ARG A 313 -2.74 -15.22 -4.09
C ARG A 313 -2.32 -13.86 -3.58
N ALA A 314 -1.62 -13.10 -4.44
CA ALA A 314 -1.19 -11.75 -4.09
C ALA A 314 -1.08 -10.84 -5.31
N MET A 315 -1.18 -9.55 -5.04
CA MET A 315 -1.07 -8.47 -6.02
C MET A 315 -0.11 -7.39 -5.53
N GLU A 316 0.49 -6.67 -6.45
CA GLU A 316 1.20 -5.44 -6.14
C GLU A 316 0.20 -4.34 -5.77
N LEU A 317 0.57 -3.52 -4.80
CA LEU A 317 -0.09 -2.26 -4.49
C LEU A 317 0.75 -1.09 -5.02
N ASP A 318 0.64 0.10 -4.40
CA ASP A 318 1.42 1.25 -4.87
C ASP A 318 2.92 1.08 -4.56
N ILE A 319 3.74 1.77 -5.33
CA ILE A 319 5.20 1.83 -5.23
C ILE A 319 5.61 3.28 -4.94
N ASN A 320 6.92 3.50 -4.72
CA ASN A 320 7.47 4.80 -4.38
C ASN A 320 7.38 5.13 -2.88
N THR A 321 8.36 5.85 -2.42
CA THR A 321 8.56 6.27 -1.03
C THR A 321 7.36 7.05 -0.47
N ASP A 322 6.71 7.86 -1.29
CA ASP A 322 5.59 8.70 -0.86
C ASP A 322 4.29 7.91 -0.66
N TRP A 323 4.12 6.80 -1.38
CA TRP A 323 2.83 6.10 -1.44
C TRP A 323 2.81 4.80 -0.64
N VAL A 324 3.93 4.08 -0.55
CA VAL A 324 4.02 2.87 0.28
C VAL A 324 3.88 3.25 1.75
N ASN A 325 2.77 2.89 2.35
CA ASN A 325 2.48 3.21 3.74
C ASN A 325 1.55 2.18 4.39
N TYR A 326 1.87 1.81 5.60
CA TYR A 326 1.03 1.01 6.48
C TYR A 326 1.09 1.58 7.89
N SER A 327 -0.07 1.90 8.45
CA SER A 327 -0.20 2.39 9.81
C SER A 327 -1.18 1.53 10.61
N TYR A 328 -0.85 1.23 11.85
CA TYR A 328 -1.73 0.54 12.79
C TYR A 328 -1.95 1.37 14.04
N TYR A 329 -3.07 1.14 14.72
CA TYR A 329 -3.55 2.02 15.79
C TYR A 329 -3.85 1.20 17.04
N ALA A 330 -3.32 1.66 18.19
CA ALA A 330 -3.49 1.06 19.50
C ALA A 330 -4.08 2.06 20.50
N PRO A 331 -5.32 2.54 20.27
CA PRO A 331 -5.98 3.42 21.24
C PRO A 331 -6.35 2.65 22.51
N SER A 332 -6.67 3.35 23.58
CA SER A 332 -7.33 2.75 24.74
C SER A 332 -8.63 2.03 24.33
N PRO A 333 -9.14 1.08 25.09
CA PRO A 333 -10.24 0.20 24.66
C PRO A 333 -11.46 0.90 24.06
N LEU A 334 -11.85 2.04 24.60
CA LEU A 334 -12.97 2.88 24.11
C LEU A 334 -12.50 4.09 23.27
N GLY A 335 -11.20 4.22 23.07
CA GLY A 335 -10.60 5.36 22.36
C GLY A 335 -10.78 5.29 20.85
N LEU A 336 -10.58 6.44 20.21
CA LEU A 336 -10.54 6.58 18.77
C LEU A 336 -9.12 6.32 18.25
N ALA A 337 -9.01 5.62 17.13
CA ALA A 337 -7.78 5.59 16.37
C ALA A 337 -7.45 6.99 15.85
N GLY A 338 -6.17 7.36 15.85
CA GLY A 338 -5.70 8.65 15.38
C GLY A 338 -4.18 8.73 15.40
N ALA A 339 -3.64 9.88 15.02
CA ALA A 339 -2.19 10.09 14.93
C ALA A 339 -1.45 9.80 16.26
N ALA A 340 -2.04 10.19 17.39
CA ALA A 340 -1.39 10.06 18.70
C ALA A 340 -1.20 8.62 19.18
N ASN A 341 -1.99 7.66 18.69
CA ASN A 341 -1.91 6.25 19.04
C ASN A 341 -1.60 5.33 17.82
N GLY A 342 -1.25 5.96 16.71
CA GLY A 342 -0.82 5.27 15.49
C GLY A 342 0.68 5.03 15.46
N ARG A 343 1.07 3.92 14.81
CA ARG A 343 2.47 3.58 14.49
C ARG A 343 2.56 3.11 13.05
N GLN A 344 3.69 3.36 12.42
CA GLN A 344 4.00 2.83 11.10
C GLN A 344 4.57 1.40 11.19
N LEU A 345 4.36 0.61 10.14
CA LEU A 345 4.94 -0.73 10.03
C LEU A 345 6.48 -0.66 9.98
N LEU A 346 7.02 0.34 9.29
CA LEU A 346 8.45 0.66 9.26
C LEU A 346 8.64 2.15 9.59
N ASN A 347 9.61 2.44 10.45
CA ASN A 347 9.97 3.84 10.76
C ASN A 347 10.46 4.63 9.54
N ALA A 348 10.94 3.94 8.51
CA ALA A 348 11.42 4.54 7.26
C ALA A 348 10.27 4.94 6.30
N MET A 349 9.02 4.59 6.56
CA MET A 349 7.88 5.06 5.77
C MET A 349 7.71 6.58 5.94
N THR A 350 7.59 7.32 4.84
CA THR A 350 7.51 8.78 4.87
C THR A 350 6.18 9.33 5.37
N GLY A 351 5.10 8.59 5.19
CA GLY A 351 3.78 8.99 5.67
C GLY A 351 3.62 8.79 7.18
N THR A 352 2.97 9.71 7.87
CA THR A 352 2.64 9.56 9.29
C THR A 352 1.30 8.82 9.49
N PRO A 353 1.02 8.26 10.67
CA PRO A 353 -0.30 7.68 10.97
C PRO A 353 -1.47 8.68 10.87
N ALA A 354 -1.21 10.00 10.87
CA ALA A 354 -2.21 11.05 10.65
C ALA A 354 -2.78 11.06 9.23
N ARG A 355 -2.01 10.57 8.25
CA ARG A 355 -2.30 10.65 6.81
C ARG A 355 -3.75 10.31 6.46
N TYR A 356 -4.28 9.23 7.00
CA TYR A 356 -5.62 8.74 6.69
C TYR A 356 -6.76 9.52 7.36
N PHE A 357 -6.42 10.47 8.24
CA PHE A 357 -7.36 11.37 8.91
C PHE A 357 -7.37 12.77 8.30
N GLU A 358 -6.74 12.95 7.15
CA GLU A 358 -6.62 14.22 6.46
C GLU A 358 -7.51 14.26 5.21
N SER A 359 -8.34 15.27 5.07
CA SER A 359 -9.34 15.38 3.98
C SER A 359 -8.70 15.56 2.59
N TRP A 360 -7.47 16.06 2.54
CA TRP A 360 -6.72 16.26 1.30
C TRP A 360 -6.01 15.03 0.79
N TRP A 361 -6.01 13.90 1.53
CA TRP A 361 -5.29 12.71 1.10
C TRP A 361 -5.79 12.21 -0.27
N ALA A 362 -4.91 12.25 -1.27
CA ALA A 362 -5.29 12.10 -2.67
C ALA A 362 -5.54 10.66 -3.11
N ARG A 363 -4.79 9.71 -2.54
CA ARG A 363 -4.80 8.30 -2.96
C ARG A 363 -5.91 7.52 -2.28
N ASP A 364 -6.41 6.52 -2.97
CA ASP A 364 -7.25 5.50 -2.35
C ASP A 364 -6.44 4.63 -1.38
N PHE A 365 -7.11 4.10 -0.38
CA PHE A 365 -6.47 3.30 0.66
C PHE A 365 -7.42 2.23 1.21
N ILE A 366 -6.84 1.26 1.90
CA ILE A 366 -7.58 0.15 2.50
C ILE A 366 -7.51 0.31 4.01
N THR A 367 -8.64 0.08 4.67
CA THR A 367 -8.72 -0.02 6.13
C THR A 367 -9.12 -1.40 6.57
N VAL A 368 -8.61 -1.85 7.72
CA VAL A 368 -9.14 -2.98 8.46
C VAL A 368 -9.59 -2.53 9.83
N SER A 369 -10.79 -2.93 10.21
CA SER A 369 -11.47 -2.50 11.42
C SER A 369 -11.98 -3.70 12.21
N ALA A 370 -12.01 -3.61 13.53
CA ALA A 370 -12.62 -4.62 14.39
C ALA A 370 -14.07 -4.88 13.95
N ARG A 371 -14.47 -6.15 13.83
CA ARG A 371 -15.84 -6.52 13.53
C ARG A 371 -16.75 -6.11 14.71
N LYS A 372 -17.88 -5.52 14.39
CA LYS A 372 -18.97 -5.37 15.34
C LYS A 372 -19.65 -6.74 15.47
N ARG A 373 -19.83 -7.18 16.66
CA ARG A 373 -20.62 -8.34 17.02
C ARG A 373 -21.93 -7.91 17.63
#